data_0f021e21f76ae137dbe54a7b2a2d6b1c
#
_entry.id   0f021e21f76ae137dbe54a7b2a2d6b1c
#
_cell.length_a   1.000
_cell.length_b   1.000
_cell.length_c   1.000
_cell.angle_alpha   90.00
_cell.angle_beta   90.00
_cell.angle_gamma   90.00
#
_symmetry.space_group_name_H-M   'P 1'
#
loop_
_entity.id
_entity.type
_entity.pdbx_description
1 polymer ?
#
loop_
_entity_poly.entity_id
_entity_poly.type
_entity_poly.pdbx_seq_one_letter_code
_entity_poly.pdbx_strand_id
1 'polypeptide(L)'
;LSEHAAEPIYYRTDHHWTTMGAQAAYTLWAQATGHTARSYALVQATDRFRGTLYSKVLLPTLTKDSVETPGAALTAKYQVRLNGETYDSLYFNEYLDKKDKYAVYFGGNYDKVDIEIGAAAGQTAQTASSKGSLLILKDSFANSFVPYLLDDYSKITMIDSRYYRGNVTELAEDYDEVLILYGIDNFAGEKLHLSKSLIK
;
A
#
# COMPACT_ATOMS: atom_id res chain seq x y z
N LEU A 1 10.76 -7.16 10.76
CA LEU A 1 11.31 -7.56 9.44
C LEU A 1 12.72 -8.17 9.53
N SER A 2 13.52 -7.84 10.55
CA SER A 2 14.86 -8.43 10.72
C SER A 2 14.83 -9.96 10.86
N GLU A 3 13.78 -10.52 11.42
CA GLU A 3 13.57 -11.98 11.54
C GLU A 3 13.35 -12.65 10.18
N HIS A 4 12.95 -11.89 9.17
CA HIS A 4 12.73 -12.32 7.78
C HIS A 4 13.92 -12.01 6.87
N ALA A 5 15.10 -11.69 7.43
CA ALA A 5 16.26 -11.25 6.61
C ALA A 5 16.77 -12.32 5.63
N ALA A 6 16.48 -13.61 5.87
CA ALA A 6 16.82 -14.71 4.95
C ALA A 6 15.80 -14.87 3.79
N GLU A 7 14.66 -14.21 3.85
CA GLU A 7 13.60 -14.28 2.86
C GLU A 7 13.73 -13.13 1.82
N PRO A 8 13.20 -13.29 0.60
CA PRO A 8 13.25 -12.24 -0.42
C PRO A 8 12.22 -11.14 -0.15
N ILE A 9 12.31 -10.46 1.00
CA ILE A 9 11.37 -9.43 1.43
C ILE A 9 11.60 -8.06 0.79
N TYR A 10 12.72 -7.87 0.06
CA TYR A 10 13.00 -6.70 -0.76
C TYR A 10 13.34 -7.10 -2.18
N TYR A 11 12.96 -6.25 -3.15
CA TYR A 11 13.37 -6.43 -4.54
C TYR A 11 14.89 -6.23 -4.68
N ARG A 12 15.51 -6.96 -5.61
CA ARG A 12 16.94 -6.80 -5.94
C ARG A 12 17.19 -5.60 -6.85
N THR A 13 16.20 -5.28 -7.66
CA THR A 13 16.32 -4.24 -8.71
C THR A 13 15.53 -2.98 -8.38
N ASP A 14 14.81 -2.97 -7.25
CA ASP A 14 14.01 -1.82 -6.78
C ASP A 14 14.24 -1.55 -5.29
N HIS A 15 13.89 -0.36 -4.85
CA HIS A 15 14.07 0.05 -3.44
C HIS A 15 12.92 -0.38 -2.54
N HIS A 16 11.80 -0.83 -3.09
CA HIS A 16 10.66 -1.28 -2.31
C HIS A 16 10.86 -2.70 -1.74
N TRP A 17 10.11 -3.00 -0.72
CA TRP A 17 9.87 -4.38 -0.33
C TRP A 17 9.08 -5.13 -1.41
N THR A 18 9.18 -6.46 -1.40
CA THR A 18 8.33 -7.32 -2.21
C THR A 18 6.93 -7.39 -1.62
N THR A 19 6.00 -8.01 -2.33
CA THR A 19 4.67 -8.32 -1.80
C THR A 19 4.73 -9.24 -0.58
N MET A 20 5.70 -10.16 -0.54
CA MET A 20 6.01 -10.97 0.64
C MET A 20 6.48 -10.09 1.82
N GLY A 21 7.35 -9.12 1.57
CA GLY A 21 7.81 -8.18 2.58
C GLY A 21 6.67 -7.32 3.13
N ALA A 22 5.77 -6.86 2.25
CA ALA A 22 4.56 -6.14 2.65
C ALA A 22 3.62 -7.00 3.50
N GLN A 23 3.46 -8.30 3.17
CA GLN A 23 2.68 -9.24 3.97
C GLN A 23 3.29 -9.49 5.35
N ALA A 24 4.62 -9.64 5.43
CA ALA A 24 5.32 -9.76 6.71
C ALA A 24 5.11 -8.51 7.58
N ALA A 25 5.22 -7.32 6.98
CA ALA A 25 4.96 -6.06 7.67
C ALA A 25 3.50 -5.95 8.15
N TYR A 26 2.53 -6.37 7.32
CA TYR A 26 1.11 -6.44 7.71
C TYR A 26 0.89 -7.37 8.89
N THR A 27 1.51 -8.54 8.90
CA THR A 27 1.40 -9.50 10.01
C THR A 27 1.90 -8.89 11.31
N LEU A 28 3.06 -8.23 11.29
CA LEU A 28 3.63 -7.55 12.46
C LEU A 28 2.74 -6.38 12.93
N TRP A 29 2.24 -5.59 11.99
CA TRP A 29 1.32 -4.49 12.29
C TRP A 29 0.03 -5.01 12.94
N ALA A 30 -0.59 -6.04 12.37
CA ALA A 30 -1.81 -6.63 12.91
C ALA A 30 -1.62 -7.14 14.34
N GLN A 31 -0.51 -7.83 14.61
CA GLN A 31 -0.16 -8.28 15.96
C GLN A 31 0.03 -7.13 16.96
N ALA A 32 0.70 -6.05 16.52
CA ALA A 32 0.98 -4.90 17.36
C ALA A 32 -0.26 -4.07 17.69
N THR A 33 -1.26 -4.05 16.80
CA THR A 33 -2.49 -3.24 16.93
C THR A 33 -3.70 -4.05 17.37
N GLY A 34 -3.55 -5.36 17.59
CA GLY A 34 -4.65 -6.24 18.03
C GLY A 34 -5.60 -6.68 16.91
N HIS A 35 -5.24 -6.43 15.65
CA HIS A 35 -5.95 -6.98 14.51
C HIS A 35 -5.63 -8.46 14.30
N THR A 36 -6.53 -9.18 13.63
CA THR A 36 -6.30 -10.57 13.27
C THR A 36 -5.49 -10.64 11.98
N ALA A 37 -4.23 -11.02 12.07
CA ALA A 37 -3.40 -11.22 10.89
C ALA A 37 -3.98 -12.33 9.99
N ARG A 38 -4.14 -12.04 8.70
CA ARG A 38 -4.58 -13.00 7.67
C ARG A 38 -3.40 -13.31 6.76
N SER A 39 -3.36 -14.53 6.25
CA SER A 39 -2.40 -14.93 5.23
C SER A 39 -3.08 -14.99 3.87
N TYR A 40 -2.45 -14.40 2.88
CA TYR A 40 -2.94 -14.36 1.51
C TYR A 40 -1.99 -15.11 0.60
N ALA A 41 -2.54 -15.95 -0.28
CA ALA A 41 -1.74 -16.56 -1.33
C ALA A 41 -1.27 -15.45 -2.29
N LEU A 42 0.02 -15.46 -2.63
CA LEU A 42 0.58 -14.50 -3.58
C LEU A 42 0.40 -15.03 -5.01
N VAL A 43 -0.08 -14.17 -5.90
CA VAL A 43 -0.26 -14.46 -7.33
C VAL A 43 0.74 -13.65 -8.13
N GLN A 44 1.54 -14.32 -8.94
CA GLN A 44 2.52 -13.66 -9.78
C GLN A 44 1.81 -12.82 -10.86
N ALA A 45 2.04 -11.50 -10.82
CA ALA A 45 1.56 -10.57 -11.84
C ALA A 45 2.56 -10.45 -13.00
N THR A 46 3.87 -10.48 -12.72
CA THR A 46 4.93 -10.47 -13.74
C THR A 46 6.24 -11.00 -13.16
N ASP A 47 7.09 -11.58 -14.01
CA ASP A 47 8.48 -12.00 -13.70
C ASP A 47 9.52 -11.11 -14.42
N ARG A 48 9.10 -9.97 -14.96
CA ARG A 48 9.92 -9.11 -15.83
C ARG A 48 10.18 -7.74 -15.22
N PHE A 49 10.17 -7.62 -13.89
CA PHE A 49 10.37 -6.35 -13.22
C PHE A 49 11.85 -5.98 -13.12
N ARG A 50 12.18 -4.75 -13.50
CA ARG A 50 13.43 -4.07 -13.26
C ARG A 50 13.11 -2.65 -12.78
N GLY A 51 13.32 -2.43 -11.50
CA GLY A 51 12.86 -1.22 -10.81
C GLY A 51 13.83 -0.06 -10.86
N THR A 52 13.68 0.82 -9.90
CA THR A 52 14.40 2.10 -9.84
C THR A 52 15.91 1.95 -9.62
N LEU A 53 16.35 0.95 -8.84
CA LEU A 53 17.77 0.70 -8.61
C LEU A 53 18.45 0.23 -9.90
N TYR A 54 17.83 -0.70 -10.63
CA TYR A 54 18.31 -1.10 -11.95
C TYR A 54 18.42 0.09 -12.89
N SER A 55 17.42 0.97 -12.89
CA SER A 55 17.40 2.15 -13.76
C SER A 55 18.53 3.14 -13.49
N LYS A 56 19.08 3.13 -12.26
CA LYS A 56 20.22 3.98 -11.86
C LYS A 56 21.57 3.38 -12.27
N VAL A 57 21.70 2.05 -12.23
CA VAL A 57 23.00 1.37 -12.39
C VAL A 57 23.14 0.72 -13.77
N LEU A 58 22.03 0.35 -14.44
CA LEU A 58 21.95 -0.26 -15.77
C LEU A 58 22.88 -1.49 -15.94
N LEU A 59 22.99 -2.34 -14.89
CA LEU A 59 23.80 -3.57 -14.96
C LEU A 59 23.02 -4.67 -15.70
N PRO A 60 23.43 -5.07 -16.92
CA PRO A 60 22.68 -6.02 -17.73
C PRO A 60 22.57 -7.42 -17.11
N THR A 61 23.51 -7.75 -16.22
CA THR A 61 23.63 -9.06 -15.55
C THR A 61 22.67 -9.23 -14.35
N LEU A 62 22.00 -8.16 -13.90
CA LEU A 62 21.04 -8.28 -12.81
C LEU A 62 19.82 -9.09 -13.25
N THR A 63 19.51 -10.09 -12.45
CA THR A 63 18.29 -10.89 -12.57
C THR A 63 17.06 -10.00 -12.44
N LYS A 64 16.01 -10.28 -13.19
CA LYS A 64 14.71 -9.62 -13.03
C LYS A 64 14.06 -10.07 -11.72
N ASP A 65 13.26 -9.20 -11.15
CA ASP A 65 12.38 -9.52 -10.04
C ASP A 65 10.99 -9.93 -10.56
N SER A 66 10.24 -10.62 -9.69
CA SER A 66 8.81 -10.86 -9.89
C SER A 66 8.01 -9.88 -9.05
N VAL A 67 6.96 -9.30 -9.63
CA VAL A 67 5.92 -8.60 -8.87
C VAL A 67 4.75 -9.55 -8.68
N GLU A 68 4.32 -9.66 -7.45
CA GLU A 68 3.17 -10.48 -7.05
C GLU A 68 2.08 -9.56 -6.50
N THR A 69 0.87 -10.06 -6.40
CA THR A 69 -0.25 -9.40 -5.74
C THR A 69 -0.91 -10.38 -4.77
N PRO A 70 -1.51 -9.93 -3.66
CA PRO A 70 -2.38 -10.79 -2.87
C PRO A 70 -3.50 -11.34 -3.76
N GLY A 71 -3.65 -12.66 -3.74
CA GLY A 71 -4.67 -13.35 -4.54
C GLY A 71 -6.09 -13.14 -4.02
N ALA A 72 -7.04 -13.84 -4.63
CA ALA A 72 -8.48 -13.68 -4.47
C ALA A 72 -9.08 -13.95 -3.06
N ALA A 73 -8.27 -13.94 -2.02
CA ALA A 73 -8.76 -13.99 -0.63
C ALA A 73 -9.40 -12.66 -0.18
N LEU A 74 -9.24 -11.58 -0.97
CA LEU A 74 -9.96 -10.33 -0.76
C LEU A 74 -11.43 -10.54 -1.14
N THR A 75 -12.27 -10.81 -0.14
CA THR A 75 -13.71 -11.04 -0.33
C THR A 75 -14.51 -9.75 -0.30
N ALA A 76 -13.91 -8.67 0.19
CA ALA A 76 -14.54 -7.37 0.26
C ALA A 76 -14.73 -6.77 -1.15
N LYS A 77 -15.91 -6.21 -1.40
CA LYS A 77 -16.11 -5.31 -2.54
C LYS A 77 -15.62 -3.93 -2.13
N TYR A 78 -14.86 -3.28 -2.98
CA TYR A 78 -14.36 -1.95 -2.69
C TYR A 78 -14.36 -1.07 -3.94
N GLN A 79 -14.34 0.23 -3.73
CA GLN A 79 -14.14 1.23 -4.77
C GLN A 79 -12.97 2.12 -4.39
N VAL A 80 -12.13 2.44 -5.35
CA VAL A 80 -10.97 3.30 -5.20
C VAL A 80 -11.22 4.60 -5.93
N ARG A 81 -11.12 5.73 -5.22
CA ARG A 81 -11.20 7.06 -5.81
C ARG A 81 -9.83 7.72 -5.79
N LEU A 82 -9.36 8.10 -6.97
CA LEU A 82 -8.10 8.82 -7.16
C LEU A 82 -8.25 9.81 -8.33
N ASN A 83 -7.70 10.99 -8.21
CA ASN A 83 -7.80 12.07 -9.20
C ASN A 83 -9.24 12.39 -9.67
N GLY A 84 -10.24 12.22 -8.80
CA GLY A 84 -11.65 12.47 -9.11
C GLY A 84 -12.33 11.34 -9.88
N GLU A 85 -11.63 10.29 -10.26
CA GLU A 85 -12.18 9.10 -10.92
C GLU A 85 -12.35 7.95 -9.93
N THR A 86 -13.32 7.05 -10.21
CA THR A 86 -13.62 5.89 -9.37
C THR A 86 -13.34 4.61 -10.13
N TYR A 87 -12.66 3.66 -9.46
CA TYR A 87 -12.25 2.37 -10.00
C TYR A 87 -12.71 1.23 -9.09
N ASP A 88 -13.03 0.10 -9.68
CA ASP A 88 -13.42 -1.13 -8.96
C ASP A 88 -12.21 -2.03 -8.60
N SER A 89 -11.01 -1.54 -8.86
CA SER A 89 -9.75 -2.24 -8.57
C SER A 89 -8.68 -1.27 -8.10
N LEU A 90 -7.85 -1.73 -7.18
CA LEU A 90 -6.59 -1.06 -6.82
C LEU A 90 -5.42 -1.52 -7.72
N TYR A 91 -5.65 -2.53 -8.58
CA TYR A 91 -4.63 -3.07 -9.49
C TYR A 91 -4.83 -2.53 -10.91
N PHE A 92 -3.83 -1.86 -11.43
CA PHE A 92 -3.76 -1.25 -12.75
C PHE A 92 -2.83 -2.08 -13.65
N ASN A 93 -3.36 -3.16 -14.20
CA ASN A 93 -2.60 -4.19 -14.92
C ASN A 93 -1.86 -3.66 -16.15
N GLU A 94 -2.31 -2.56 -16.76
CA GLU A 94 -1.65 -1.89 -17.88
C GLU A 94 -0.22 -1.40 -17.54
N TYR A 95 0.11 -1.25 -16.26
CA TYR A 95 1.46 -0.91 -15.82
C TYR A 95 2.43 -2.10 -15.89
N LEU A 96 1.93 -3.34 -15.93
CA LEU A 96 2.77 -4.53 -16.08
C LEU A 96 3.50 -4.58 -17.43
N ASP A 97 3.02 -3.85 -18.43
CA ASP A 97 3.69 -3.69 -19.73
C ASP A 97 4.57 -2.43 -19.81
N LYS A 98 4.50 -1.55 -18.78
CA LYS A 98 5.33 -0.35 -18.70
C LYS A 98 6.64 -0.61 -17.96
N LYS A 99 7.52 0.41 -17.92
CA LYS A 99 8.81 0.33 -17.23
C LYS A 99 8.60 0.18 -15.71
N ASP A 100 7.76 1.02 -15.13
CA ASP A 100 7.40 0.98 -13.71
C ASP A 100 6.25 0.00 -13.49
N LYS A 101 6.61 -1.26 -13.26
CA LYS A 101 5.63 -2.32 -13.01
C LYS A 101 5.11 -2.33 -11.57
N TYR A 102 5.81 -1.68 -10.63
CA TYR A 102 5.32 -1.51 -9.27
C TYR A 102 4.07 -0.62 -9.22
N ALA A 103 3.89 0.24 -10.22
CA ALA A 103 2.68 1.03 -10.40
C ALA A 103 1.43 0.19 -10.72
N VAL A 104 1.52 -1.16 -10.80
CA VAL A 104 0.35 -2.04 -10.77
C VAL A 104 -0.52 -1.74 -9.54
N TYR A 105 0.08 -1.34 -8.44
CA TYR A 105 -0.61 -0.85 -7.27
C TYR A 105 -1.01 0.62 -7.48
N PHE A 106 -2.29 0.89 -7.57
CA PHE A 106 -2.92 2.22 -7.69
C PHE A 106 -2.56 3.05 -8.94
N GLY A 107 -1.80 2.53 -9.89
CA GLY A 107 -1.33 3.32 -11.03
C GLY A 107 -0.22 4.32 -10.71
N GLY A 108 0.25 4.38 -9.46
CA GLY A 108 1.31 5.29 -9.01
C GLY A 108 1.04 5.96 -7.65
N ASN A 109 1.57 7.16 -7.48
CA ASN A 109 1.42 7.94 -6.25
C ASN A 109 0.54 9.17 -6.50
N TYR A 110 -0.42 9.39 -5.62
CA TYR A 110 -1.37 10.50 -5.64
C TYR A 110 -1.30 11.26 -4.33
N ASP A 111 -1.75 12.51 -4.34
CA ASP A 111 -1.87 13.33 -3.14
C ASP A 111 -2.85 12.71 -2.14
N LYS A 112 -3.99 12.19 -2.63
CA LYS A 112 -5.02 11.51 -1.87
C LYS A 112 -5.60 10.34 -2.66
N VAL A 113 -5.82 9.21 -1.98
CA VAL A 113 -6.59 8.06 -2.48
C VAL A 113 -7.61 7.68 -1.42
N ASP A 114 -8.88 7.61 -1.78
CA ASP A 114 -9.95 7.12 -0.91
C ASP A 114 -10.37 5.72 -1.36
N ILE A 115 -10.53 4.80 -0.40
CA ILE A 115 -11.01 3.44 -0.63
C ILE A 115 -12.23 3.22 0.25
N GLU A 116 -13.38 3.03 -0.36
CA GLU A 116 -14.63 2.67 0.29
C GLU A 116 -14.82 1.15 0.19
N ILE A 117 -15.01 0.49 1.32
CA ILE A 117 -15.06 -0.97 1.41
C ILE A 117 -16.47 -1.39 1.82
N GLY A 118 -17.12 -2.09 0.92
CA GLY A 118 -18.48 -2.62 1.14
C GLY A 118 -18.48 -3.95 1.89
N ALA A 119 -19.68 -4.48 2.12
CA ALA A 119 -19.85 -5.79 2.74
C ALA A 119 -19.24 -6.89 1.88
N ALA A 120 -18.45 -7.76 2.49
CA ALA A 120 -17.99 -8.99 1.85
C ALA A 120 -19.17 -9.97 1.62
N ALA A 121 -18.98 -10.95 0.73
CA ALA A 121 -19.99 -11.97 0.49
C ALA A 121 -20.36 -12.68 1.82
N GLY A 122 -21.64 -12.69 2.16
CA GLY A 122 -22.15 -13.28 3.41
C GLY A 122 -22.11 -12.37 4.65
N GLN A 123 -21.63 -11.12 4.53
CA GLN A 123 -21.74 -10.12 5.59
C GLN A 123 -22.95 -9.21 5.38
N THR A 124 -23.53 -8.71 6.47
CA THR A 124 -24.55 -7.66 6.41
C THR A 124 -23.90 -6.28 6.29
N ALA A 125 -24.64 -5.30 5.76
CA ALA A 125 -24.18 -3.90 5.72
C ALA A 125 -23.78 -3.40 7.12
N GLN A 126 -24.46 -3.84 8.18
CA GLN A 126 -24.16 -3.52 9.58
C GLN A 126 -22.79 -4.05 10.02
N THR A 127 -22.44 -5.28 9.63
CA THR A 127 -21.13 -5.89 9.98
C THR A 127 -19.96 -5.22 9.22
N ALA A 128 -20.20 -4.76 8.00
CA ALA A 128 -19.22 -3.98 7.25
C ALA A 128 -19.03 -2.58 7.87
N SER A 129 -20.13 -1.93 8.28
CA SER A 129 -20.12 -0.61 8.90
C SER A 129 -19.51 -0.58 10.31
N SER A 130 -19.39 -1.75 10.98
CA SER A 130 -18.76 -1.84 12.31
C SER A 130 -17.22 -1.86 12.26
N LYS A 131 -16.64 -2.03 11.07
CA LYS A 131 -15.19 -1.89 10.86
C LYS A 131 -14.83 -0.42 10.85
N GLY A 132 -13.77 -0.05 11.55
CA GLY A 132 -13.30 1.33 11.64
C GLY A 132 -12.83 1.91 10.31
N SER A 133 -12.40 3.15 10.39
CA SER A 133 -11.80 3.91 9.29
C SER A 133 -10.32 4.19 9.57
N LEU A 134 -9.48 4.13 8.53
CA LEU A 134 -8.04 4.28 8.62
C LEU A 134 -7.54 5.42 7.73
N LEU A 135 -6.79 6.35 8.32
CA LEU A 135 -5.99 7.32 7.58
C LEU A 135 -4.53 6.84 7.52
N ILE A 136 -3.95 6.78 6.33
CA ILE A 136 -2.53 6.39 6.13
C ILE A 136 -1.76 7.59 5.60
N LEU A 137 -0.78 8.06 6.39
CA LEU A 137 0.24 8.98 5.92
C LEU A 137 1.39 8.16 5.35
N LYS A 138 1.69 8.32 4.07
CA LYS A 138 2.48 7.30 3.37
C LYS A 138 3.45 7.86 2.33
N ASP A 139 4.39 6.99 1.95
CA ASP A 139 5.05 7.01 0.65
C ASP A 139 4.66 5.77 -0.19
N SER A 140 5.40 5.49 -1.26
CA SER A 140 5.09 4.38 -2.17
C SER A 140 5.19 2.97 -1.54
N PHE A 141 5.83 2.82 -0.38
CA PHE A 141 5.88 1.53 0.33
C PHE A 141 4.49 1.04 0.74
N ALA A 142 3.58 1.96 1.11
CA ALA A 142 2.22 1.59 1.49
C ALA A 142 1.39 1.01 0.33
N ASN A 143 1.75 1.28 -0.92
CA ASN A 143 0.95 0.85 -2.07
C ASN A 143 0.76 -0.68 -2.12
N SER A 144 1.79 -1.47 -1.83
CA SER A 144 1.68 -2.93 -1.77
C SER A 144 1.23 -3.47 -0.41
N PHE A 145 1.17 -2.62 0.63
CA PHE A 145 0.71 -2.97 1.96
C PHE A 145 -0.82 -2.84 2.11
N VAL A 146 -1.40 -1.80 1.54
CA VAL A 146 -2.84 -1.48 1.68
C VAL A 146 -3.78 -2.60 1.23
N PRO A 147 -3.48 -3.40 0.18
CA PRO A 147 -4.31 -4.54 -0.18
C PRO A 147 -4.63 -5.50 0.97
N TYR A 148 -3.71 -5.66 1.92
CA TYR A 148 -3.90 -6.53 3.08
C TYR A 148 -4.88 -5.97 4.11
N LEU A 149 -5.13 -4.66 4.11
CA LEU A 149 -6.00 -3.97 5.07
C LEU A 149 -7.48 -3.96 4.67
N LEU A 150 -7.82 -4.35 3.43
CA LEU A 150 -9.19 -4.23 2.91
C LEU A 150 -10.21 -5.06 3.69
N ASP A 151 -9.76 -6.12 4.36
CA ASP A 151 -10.65 -6.94 5.21
C ASP A 151 -10.77 -6.42 6.64
N ASP A 152 -9.99 -5.41 7.04
CA ASP A 152 -9.95 -4.89 8.41
C ASP A 152 -10.74 -3.60 8.60
N TYR A 153 -10.93 -2.81 7.54
CA TYR A 153 -11.57 -1.49 7.60
C TYR A 153 -12.78 -1.38 6.68
N SER A 154 -13.65 -0.40 6.97
CA SER A 154 -14.76 0.01 6.09
C SER A 154 -14.35 1.14 5.14
N LYS A 155 -13.35 1.92 5.54
CA LYS A 155 -12.81 3.05 4.79
C LYS A 155 -11.31 3.15 5.02
N ILE A 156 -10.55 3.37 3.95
CA ILE A 156 -9.13 3.68 4.04
C ILE A 156 -8.86 4.92 3.19
N THR A 157 -8.18 5.91 3.76
CA THR A 157 -7.67 7.04 2.99
C THR A 157 -6.15 7.08 3.09
N MET A 158 -5.49 7.17 1.94
CA MET A 158 -4.04 7.35 1.85
C MET A 158 -3.71 8.79 1.48
N ILE A 159 -2.77 9.40 2.21
CA ILE A 159 -2.24 10.74 1.97
C ILE A 159 -0.74 10.64 1.73
N ASP A 160 -0.28 11.12 0.58
CA ASP A 160 1.14 11.34 0.33
C ASP A 160 1.49 12.80 0.65
N SER A 161 2.16 13.03 1.75
CA SER A 161 2.48 14.38 2.26
C SER A 161 3.35 15.21 1.31
N ARG A 162 4.00 14.58 0.33
CA ARG A 162 4.79 15.28 -0.69
C ARG A 162 3.90 16.06 -1.67
N TYR A 163 2.67 15.58 -1.87
CA TYR A 163 1.73 16.12 -2.86
C TYR A 163 0.49 16.74 -2.22
N TYR A 164 0.00 16.21 -1.10
CA TYR A 164 -1.18 16.70 -0.41
C TYR A 164 -0.98 18.11 0.16
N ARG A 165 -1.97 18.96 -0.02
CA ARG A 165 -1.93 20.38 0.38
C ARG A 165 -2.97 20.74 1.44
N GLY A 166 -3.83 19.80 1.82
CA GLY A 166 -4.84 20.00 2.87
C GLY A 166 -4.25 19.95 4.27
N ASN A 167 -5.10 20.19 5.27
CA ASN A 167 -4.78 20.06 6.69
C ASN A 167 -4.91 18.59 7.11
N VAL A 168 -3.79 17.94 7.41
CA VAL A 168 -3.76 16.51 7.80
C VAL A 168 -4.31 16.33 9.22
N THR A 169 -4.08 17.28 10.12
CA THR A 169 -4.57 17.18 11.50
C THR A 169 -6.10 17.23 11.54
N GLU A 170 -6.69 18.15 10.81
CA GLU A 170 -8.15 18.25 10.68
C GLU A 170 -8.74 16.98 10.01
N LEU A 171 -8.09 16.51 8.92
CA LEU A 171 -8.51 15.28 8.26
C LEU A 171 -8.47 14.06 9.19
N ALA A 172 -7.47 13.98 10.08
CA ALA A 172 -7.29 12.84 10.99
C ALA A 172 -8.43 12.73 12.02
N GLU A 173 -9.13 13.82 12.33
CA GLU A 173 -10.27 13.82 13.26
C GLU A 173 -11.45 12.99 12.73
N ASP A 174 -11.53 12.76 11.42
CA ASP A 174 -12.59 11.98 10.75
C ASP A 174 -12.29 10.47 10.71
N TYR A 175 -11.19 10.01 11.32
CA TYR A 175 -10.75 8.61 11.27
C TYR A 175 -10.57 8.01 12.66
N ASP A 176 -10.88 6.72 12.77
CA ASP A 176 -10.72 5.96 14.01
C ASP A 176 -9.25 5.66 14.30
N GLU A 177 -8.45 5.46 13.25
CA GLU A 177 -7.04 5.12 13.36
C GLU A 177 -6.19 5.90 12.35
N VAL A 178 -4.93 6.17 12.73
CA VAL A 178 -3.92 6.79 11.87
C VAL A 178 -2.68 5.92 11.80
N LEU A 179 -2.27 5.54 10.60
CA LEU A 179 -1.02 4.82 10.34
C LEU A 179 -0.03 5.74 9.61
N ILE A 180 1.20 5.81 10.12
CA ILE A 180 2.32 6.48 9.44
C ILE A 180 3.23 5.39 8.89
N LEU A 181 3.29 5.25 7.55
CA LEU A 181 4.03 4.19 6.88
C LEU A 181 4.91 4.73 5.75
N TYR A 182 6.22 4.70 5.99
CA TYR A 182 7.23 5.21 5.07
C TYR A 182 8.42 4.26 4.98
N GLY A 183 9.06 4.22 3.82
CA GLY A 183 10.40 3.67 3.70
C GLY A 183 11.40 4.48 4.55
N ILE A 184 12.37 3.79 5.16
CA ILE A 184 13.33 4.40 6.09
C ILE A 184 14.11 5.57 5.46
N ASP A 185 14.42 5.49 4.17
CA ASP A 185 15.16 6.54 3.46
C ASP A 185 14.35 7.84 3.34
N ASN A 186 13.03 7.72 3.16
CA ASN A 186 12.13 8.86 3.13
C ASN A 186 11.84 9.37 4.54
N PHE A 187 11.72 8.47 5.52
CA PHE A 187 11.48 8.83 6.91
C PHE A 187 12.68 9.55 7.54
N ALA A 188 13.90 9.08 7.30
CA ALA A 188 15.13 9.68 7.81
C ALA A 188 15.58 10.93 7.02
N GLY A 189 15.14 11.05 5.76
CA GLY A 189 15.41 12.19 4.92
C GLY A 189 14.42 13.34 5.18
N GLU A 190 14.87 14.59 5.06
CA GLU A 190 14.04 15.80 5.24
C GLU A 190 12.88 15.93 4.21
N LYS A 191 12.64 14.89 3.42
CA LYS A 191 11.66 14.89 2.31
C LYS A 191 10.20 14.73 2.76
N LEU A 192 9.96 14.43 4.03
CA LEU A 192 8.63 14.06 4.49
C LEU A 192 7.64 15.20 4.59
N HIS A 193 8.06 16.44 4.70
CA HIS A 193 7.15 17.58 4.94
C HIS A 193 6.04 17.31 5.99
N LEU A 194 6.15 16.19 6.75
CA LEU A 194 5.17 15.81 7.78
C LEU A 194 5.01 16.93 8.81
N SER A 195 6.13 17.51 9.27
CA SER A 195 6.08 18.65 10.21
C SER A 195 5.29 19.85 9.65
N LYS A 196 5.37 20.10 8.34
CA LYS A 196 4.62 21.19 7.70
C LYS A 196 3.15 20.87 7.49
N SER A 197 2.80 19.59 7.40
CA SER A 197 1.42 19.12 7.22
C SER A 197 0.68 18.93 8.54
N LEU A 198 1.42 18.70 9.64
CA LEU A 198 0.87 18.48 10.98
C LEU A 198 0.79 19.77 11.84
N ILE A 199 1.41 20.87 11.39
CA ILE A 199 1.51 22.13 12.16
C ILE A 199 0.85 23.27 11.36
N LYS A 200 -0.36 23.12 10.95
CA LYS A 200 -1.14 24.25 10.40
C LYS A 200 -2.28 24.60 11.31
#